data_1717c5fac76dc905a08533301bf2a9f6
#
_entry.id   1717c5fac76dc905a08533301bf2a9f6
#
_cell.length_a   1.000
_cell.length_b   1.000
_cell.length_c   1.000
_cell.angle_alpha   90.00
_cell.angle_beta   90.00
_cell.angle_gamma   90.00
#
_symmetry.space_group_name_H-M   'P 1'
#
loop_
_entity.id
_entity.type
_entity.pdbx_description
1 polymer ?
#
loop_
_entity_poly.entity_id
_entity_poly.type
_entity_poly.pdbx_seq_one_letter_code
_entity_poly.pdbx_strand_id
1 'polypeptide(L)'
;MYAASSSVSAPPRPLYARPPARGNGRAGEAPPAGGGPYLDPARPATAALGSGRTRRLPGLGTQPLSGRLDLSGPQGAQLRTAIASVHRICPEFNPVQVLRRSGRSVLLVGTTGRSTAVAKCLVDHSPVWTERIRHEIAAYRSFVRHRPPVRMPRLIAADPDNCTLVIERMPGRVAALQRHPAEAPPRADVRAALSAICRLNLWRPPAGTFIAPLDYADRISRYHDLGLLTDRDMGDLQKLLHGIAHSSGRQGMGQFCHGDALLSNILLSPAGPVLVDWEHAGWYLPGYDLATLWSVLGDAPVARRQISQLAQSGGPAARDAFLVNLMLVLTREIRTYETAVQRSMHDTTPAASGTAPHGAAPSGEEQRLLLRRLHDDCQLARRAVRAAVGTR
;
A
#
# COMPACT_ATOMS: atom_id res chain seq x y z
N MET A 1 -48.77 40.74 -13.97
CA MET A 1 -47.97 41.76 -14.70
C MET A 1 -46.63 41.86 -14.02
N TYR A 2 -45.63 41.38 -14.60
CA TYR A 2 -44.27 41.76 -14.88
C TYR A 2 -43.45 40.50 -15.17
N ALA A 3 -43.06 40.39 -16.41
CA ALA A 3 -42.16 39.39 -16.94
C ALA A 3 -40.72 39.77 -16.55
N ALA A 4 -39.91 38.80 -16.13
CA ALA A 4 -38.46 38.93 -15.99
C ALA A 4 -37.76 37.85 -16.82
N SER A 5 -36.99 38.36 -17.76
CA SER A 5 -36.28 37.64 -18.80
C SER A 5 -35.15 36.75 -18.24
N SER A 6 -35.10 35.53 -18.72
CA SER A 6 -34.00 34.59 -18.51
C SER A 6 -32.85 34.90 -19.47
N SER A 7 -31.69 35.25 -18.96
CA SER A 7 -30.44 35.25 -19.72
C SER A 7 -29.65 33.98 -19.45
N VAL A 8 -29.58 33.14 -20.48
CA VAL A 8 -28.75 31.93 -20.52
C VAL A 8 -27.31 32.35 -20.82
N SER A 9 -26.42 32.13 -19.89
CA SER A 9 -24.97 32.28 -20.09
C SER A 9 -24.38 30.96 -20.58
N ALA A 10 -23.69 31.01 -21.71
CA ALA A 10 -22.98 29.89 -22.30
C ALA A 10 -21.65 29.60 -21.54
N PRO A 11 -21.18 28.34 -21.51
CA PRO A 11 -19.95 27.98 -20.83
C PRO A 11 -18.71 28.37 -21.65
N PRO A 12 -17.57 28.68 -21.00
CA PRO A 12 -16.34 29.05 -21.69
C PRO A 12 -15.67 27.84 -22.37
N ARG A 13 -15.18 28.09 -23.58
CA ARG A 13 -14.40 27.13 -24.38
C ARG A 13 -12.97 26.94 -23.81
N PRO A 14 -12.37 25.74 -23.92
CA PRO A 14 -10.99 25.53 -23.49
C PRO A 14 -9.99 26.06 -24.53
N LEU A 15 -9.04 26.88 -24.06
CA LEU A 15 -7.87 27.36 -24.78
C LEU A 15 -6.76 26.30 -24.71
N TYR A 16 -6.59 25.53 -25.77
CA TYR A 16 -5.30 24.91 -26.12
C TYR A 16 -5.25 24.76 -27.65
N ALA A 17 -4.61 25.76 -28.30
CA ALA A 17 -4.21 25.67 -29.69
C ALA A 17 -2.77 25.18 -29.76
N ARG A 18 -2.56 24.17 -30.56
CA ARG A 18 -1.27 23.58 -30.93
C ARG A 18 -0.65 24.43 -32.04
N PRO A 19 0.64 24.82 -32.00
CA PRO A 19 1.29 25.46 -33.15
C PRO A 19 1.73 24.42 -34.18
N PRO A 20 1.78 24.80 -35.49
CA PRO A 20 2.12 23.89 -36.59
C PRO A 20 3.62 23.69 -36.74
N ALA A 21 4.00 22.47 -37.15
CA ALA A 21 5.36 22.09 -37.54
C ALA A 21 5.76 22.79 -38.83
N ARG A 22 6.91 23.49 -38.83
CA ARG A 22 7.59 23.91 -40.03
C ARG A 22 8.68 22.87 -40.38
N GLY A 23 8.51 22.26 -41.53
CA GLY A 23 9.56 21.49 -42.19
C GLY A 23 10.56 22.44 -42.85
N ASN A 24 11.83 22.06 -42.83
CA ASN A 24 12.79 22.43 -43.83
C ASN A 24 13.78 21.30 -44.03
N GLY A 25 13.78 20.77 -45.24
CA GLY A 25 14.74 19.80 -45.70
C GLY A 25 16.06 20.45 -46.08
N ARG A 26 17.10 19.66 -46.03
CA ARG A 26 18.21 19.71 -46.99
C ARG A 26 18.94 18.37 -47.03
N ALA A 27 19.16 17.98 -48.25
CA ALA A 27 19.83 16.81 -48.74
C ALA A 27 21.37 16.90 -48.64
N GLY A 28 22.03 15.74 -48.78
CA GLY A 28 23.41 15.61 -49.24
C GLY A 28 24.26 14.84 -48.23
N GLU A 29 24.66 13.73 -48.53
CA GLU A 29 25.77 13.09 -49.16
C GLU A 29 26.19 11.80 -48.43
N ALA A 30 26.24 10.71 -49.15
CA ALA A 30 27.05 9.53 -48.90
C ALA A 30 28.10 9.47 -50.07
N PRO A 31 29.05 8.54 -50.13
CA PRO A 31 29.71 7.64 -49.20
C PRO A 31 31.27 7.78 -49.27
N PRO A 32 32.17 6.85 -48.93
CA PRO A 32 32.31 5.57 -49.63
C PRO A 32 32.73 4.33 -48.78
N ALA A 33 32.66 3.24 -49.47
CA ALA A 33 32.95 1.86 -49.15
C ALA A 33 34.44 1.51 -48.91
N GLY A 34 34.65 0.39 -48.27
CA GLY A 34 35.89 -0.39 -48.21
C GLY A 34 35.81 -1.41 -47.09
N GLY A 35 35.77 -2.63 -47.33
CA GLY A 35 36.53 -3.65 -47.89
C GLY A 35 36.46 -4.84 -46.93
N GLY A 36 35.95 -5.99 -47.33
CA GLY A 36 35.99 -7.24 -46.58
C GLY A 36 37.41 -7.88 -46.67
N PRO A 37 37.62 -9.04 -46.10
CA PRO A 37 37.24 -10.30 -46.73
C PRO A 37 36.80 -11.45 -45.82
N TYR A 38 35.97 -12.34 -46.36
CA TYR A 38 35.96 -13.82 -46.36
C TYR A 38 36.49 -14.60 -45.13
N LEU A 39 35.71 -15.55 -44.66
CA LEU A 39 35.93 -16.99 -44.62
C LEU A 39 34.85 -17.72 -43.84
N ASP A 40 34.28 -18.54 -44.40
CA ASP A 40 33.64 -19.81 -44.72
C ASP A 40 33.44 -20.79 -43.52
N PRO A 41 32.57 -21.78 -43.70
CA PRO A 41 31.73 -22.35 -42.61
C PRO A 41 32.21 -23.73 -42.18
N ALA A 42 31.45 -24.29 -41.25
CA ALA A 42 31.37 -25.68 -40.82
C ALA A 42 32.17 -26.15 -39.61
N ARG A 43 31.42 -26.38 -38.53
CA ARG A 43 31.28 -27.71 -37.90
C ARG A 43 30.28 -27.69 -36.73
N PRO A 44 29.48 -28.72 -36.60
CA PRO A 44 28.50 -28.78 -35.51
C PRO A 44 29.19 -29.25 -34.20
N ALA A 45 29.06 -28.48 -33.15
CA ALA A 45 29.40 -28.88 -31.78
C ALA A 45 28.13 -29.28 -31.04
N THR A 46 28.10 -30.51 -30.64
CA THR A 46 27.19 -31.23 -29.79
C THR A 46 26.65 -30.38 -28.65
N ALA A 47 25.32 -30.38 -28.55
CA ALA A 47 24.58 -29.79 -27.45
C ALA A 47 24.92 -30.47 -26.11
N ALA A 48 25.58 -29.74 -25.25
CA ALA A 48 25.54 -30.02 -23.83
C ALA A 48 24.29 -29.38 -23.27
N LEU A 49 23.35 -30.18 -22.79
CA LEU A 49 22.21 -29.82 -21.99
C LEU A 49 22.67 -29.10 -20.72
N GLY A 50 22.88 -27.81 -20.82
CA GLY A 50 23.08 -26.92 -19.67
C GLY A 50 21.77 -26.79 -18.93
N SER A 51 21.72 -27.36 -17.72
CA SER A 51 20.68 -27.17 -16.74
C SER A 51 20.35 -25.68 -16.63
N GLY A 52 19.14 -25.30 -17.09
CA GLY A 52 18.62 -23.95 -16.96
C GLY A 52 18.65 -23.54 -15.50
N ARG A 53 19.58 -22.69 -15.14
CA ARG A 53 19.54 -21.91 -13.89
C ARG A 53 18.30 -21.03 -13.99
N THR A 54 17.21 -21.50 -13.40
CA THR A 54 16.08 -20.65 -13.07
C THR A 54 16.60 -19.49 -12.23
N ARG A 55 16.63 -18.31 -12.84
CA ARG A 55 16.98 -17.04 -12.19
C ARG A 55 16.00 -16.88 -11.00
N ARG A 56 16.45 -17.17 -9.79
CA ARG A 56 15.72 -16.89 -8.56
C ARG A 56 15.43 -15.40 -8.55
N LEU A 57 14.14 -15.04 -8.57
CA LEU A 57 13.70 -13.68 -8.33
C LEU A 57 14.12 -13.33 -6.88
N PRO A 58 14.98 -12.33 -6.64
CA PRO A 58 15.27 -11.88 -5.29
C PRO A 58 14.04 -11.13 -4.78
N GLY A 59 13.49 -11.53 -3.64
CA GLY A 59 12.54 -10.68 -2.94
C GLY A 59 11.27 -11.28 -2.39
N LEU A 60 11.24 -12.56 -2.11
CA LEU A 60 10.24 -13.12 -1.19
C LEU A 60 11.00 -13.77 -0.04
N GLY A 61 11.17 -13.03 1.07
CA GLY A 61 11.61 -13.56 2.36
C GLY A 61 10.61 -14.57 2.86
N THR A 62 10.73 -15.80 2.37
CA THR A 62 9.87 -16.92 2.65
C THR A 62 10.72 -18.15 2.66
N GLN A 63 10.34 -19.09 3.51
CA GLN A 63 10.86 -20.45 3.47
C GLN A 63 11.02 -20.91 2.01
N PRO A 64 12.08 -21.67 1.69
CA PRO A 64 12.30 -22.15 0.34
C PRO A 64 11.04 -22.84 -0.16
N LEU A 65 10.58 -22.40 -1.30
CA LEU A 65 9.41 -22.93 -2.00
C LEU A 65 9.73 -24.34 -2.51
N SER A 66 9.85 -25.29 -1.59
CA SER A 66 9.76 -26.69 -1.96
C SER A 66 8.28 -26.99 -2.16
N GLY A 67 7.86 -27.28 -3.37
CA GLY A 67 6.47 -27.38 -3.82
C GLY A 67 5.54 -28.36 -3.09
N ARG A 68 5.88 -28.79 -1.91
CA ARG A 68 5.05 -29.67 -1.08
C ARG A 68 4.72 -28.98 0.22
N LEU A 69 3.42 -28.76 0.47
CA LEU A 69 2.91 -28.28 1.74
C LEU A 69 3.21 -29.36 2.81
N ASP A 70 3.92 -28.99 3.86
CA ASP A 70 4.05 -29.85 5.02
C ASP A 70 2.78 -29.73 5.86
N LEU A 71 1.97 -30.81 5.82
CA LEU A 71 0.73 -30.90 6.56
C LEU A 71 0.89 -31.67 7.87
N SER A 72 2.13 -32.03 8.28
CA SER A 72 2.42 -32.75 9.53
C SER A 72 2.47 -31.81 10.74
N GLY A 73 2.36 -32.38 11.91
CA GLY A 73 2.47 -31.66 13.18
C GLY A 73 1.41 -30.57 13.45
N PRO A 74 1.57 -29.78 14.51
CA PRO A 74 0.60 -28.73 14.89
C PRO A 74 0.46 -27.64 13.83
N GLN A 75 1.56 -27.31 13.16
CA GLN A 75 1.57 -26.35 12.07
C GLN A 75 0.82 -26.87 10.84
N GLY A 76 0.98 -28.14 10.53
CA GLY A 76 0.23 -28.83 9.48
C GLY A 76 -1.26 -28.90 9.78
N ALA A 77 -1.66 -29.03 11.06
CA ALA A 77 -3.05 -29.01 11.46
C ALA A 77 -3.74 -27.68 11.09
N GLN A 78 -3.09 -26.54 11.36
CA GLN A 78 -3.60 -25.22 10.97
C GLN A 78 -3.73 -25.09 9.44
N LEU A 79 -2.75 -25.60 8.69
CA LEU A 79 -2.81 -25.61 7.22
C LEU A 79 -3.96 -26.46 6.71
N ARG A 80 -4.18 -27.65 7.27
CA ARG A 80 -5.33 -28.50 6.91
C ARG A 80 -6.67 -27.78 7.15
N THR A 81 -6.81 -27.11 8.29
CA THR A 81 -8.02 -26.30 8.60
C THR A 81 -8.21 -25.17 7.59
N ALA A 82 -7.15 -24.44 7.27
CA ALA A 82 -7.20 -23.36 6.27
C ALA A 82 -7.59 -23.91 4.89
N ILE A 83 -6.97 -25.00 4.44
CA ILE A 83 -7.29 -25.65 3.16
C ILE A 83 -8.74 -26.11 3.14
N ALA A 84 -9.23 -26.75 4.21
CA ALA A 84 -10.62 -27.18 4.31
C ALA A 84 -11.59 -25.98 4.23
N SER A 85 -11.25 -24.84 4.84
CA SER A 85 -12.05 -23.61 4.72
C SER A 85 -12.07 -23.07 3.28
N VAL A 86 -10.95 -23.12 2.58
CA VAL A 86 -10.89 -22.72 1.17
C VAL A 86 -11.72 -23.65 0.30
N HIS A 87 -11.61 -24.97 0.48
CA HIS A 87 -12.36 -25.95 -0.32
C HIS A 87 -13.87 -25.84 -0.17
N ARG A 88 -14.37 -25.36 0.98
CA ARG A 88 -15.81 -25.11 1.14
C ARG A 88 -16.36 -24.05 0.18
N ILE A 89 -15.56 -23.05 -0.20
CA ILE A 89 -15.99 -21.92 -1.03
C ILE A 89 -15.42 -21.97 -2.45
N CYS A 90 -14.35 -22.73 -2.65
CA CYS A 90 -13.64 -22.89 -3.91
C CYS A 90 -13.09 -24.32 -3.99
N PRO A 91 -13.94 -25.33 -4.29
CA PRO A 91 -13.53 -26.74 -4.30
C PRO A 91 -12.41 -27.05 -5.30
N GLU A 92 -12.33 -26.30 -6.39
CA GLU A 92 -11.29 -26.41 -7.42
C GLU A 92 -9.95 -25.78 -7.02
N PHE A 93 -9.84 -25.15 -5.84
CA PHE A 93 -8.59 -24.58 -5.39
C PHE A 93 -7.60 -25.69 -5.04
N ASN A 94 -6.52 -25.78 -5.79
CA ASN A 94 -5.43 -26.72 -5.53
C ASN A 94 -4.25 -25.97 -4.87
N PRO A 95 -4.02 -26.12 -3.55
CA PRO A 95 -2.96 -25.43 -2.84
C PRO A 95 -1.59 -25.94 -3.27
N VAL A 96 -0.68 -25.03 -3.61
CA VAL A 96 0.68 -25.34 -4.07
C VAL A 96 1.71 -25.02 -2.99
N GLN A 97 1.55 -23.89 -2.28
CA GLN A 97 2.53 -23.41 -1.30
C GLN A 97 1.92 -22.45 -0.29
N VAL A 98 2.61 -22.27 0.85
CA VAL A 98 2.35 -21.21 1.81
C VAL A 98 3.12 -19.96 1.37
N LEU A 99 2.41 -18.89 1.04
CA LEU A 99 3.02 -17.59 0.71
C LEU A 99 3.48 -16.85 1.97
N ARG A 100 2.63 -16.85 2.99
CA ARG A 100 2.89 -16.22 4.27
C ARG A 100 2.11 -16.91 5.37
N ARG A 101 2.71 -16.98 6.54
CA ARG A 101 2.07 -17.45 7.74
C ARG A 101 2.37 -16.49 8.89
N SER A 102 1.37 -16.16 9.64
CA SER A 102 1.47 -15.39 10.88
C SER A 102 0.63 -16.06 11.95
N GLY A 103 0.73 -15.61 13.19
CA GLY A 103 -0.19 -16.05 14.25
C GLY A 103 -1.67 -15.68 13.98
N ARG A 104 -1.93 -14.82 13.00
CA ARG A 104 -3.26 -14.28 12.69
C ARG A 104 -3.90 -14.92 11.46
N SER A 105 -3.14 -15.15 10.42
CA SER A 105 -3.64 -15.63 9.13
C SER A 105 -2.62 -16.48 8.40
N VAL A 106 -3.13 -17.29 7.49
CA VAL A 106 -2.37 -18.06 6.52
C VAL A 106 -2.74 -17.59 5.13
N LEU A 107 -1.73 -17.30 4.31
CA LEU A 107 -1.87 -17.04 2.88
C LEU A 107 -1.35 -18.24 2.10
N LEU A 108 -2.22 -18.83 1.29
CA LEU A 108 -1.91 -19.97 0.43
C LEU A 108 -1.88 -19.51 -1.02
N VAL A 109 -0.90 -19.97 -1.79
CA VAL A 109 -0.94 -19.88 -3.25
C VAL A 109 -1.39 -21.22 -3.79
N GLY A 110 -2.29 -21.18 -4.75
CA GLY A 110 -2.80 -22.35 -5.42
C GLY A 110 -3.24 -22.03 -6.84
N THR A 111 -3.90 -23.02 -7.45
CA THR A 111 -4.50 -22.90 -8.78
C THR A 111 -6.01 -23.14 -8.69
N THR A 112 -6.78 -22.43 -9.52
CA THR A 112 -8.20 -22.65 -9.77
C THR A 112 -8.36 -22.87 -11.27
N GLY A 113 -8.44 -24.13 -11.70
CA GLY A 113 -8.33 -24.49 -13.10
C GLY A 113 -6.98 -24.04 -13.69
N ARG A 114 -7.00 -23.15 -14.69
CA ARG A 114 -5.78 -22.62 -15.36
C ARG A 114 -5.23 -21.35 -14.72
N SER A 115 -5.92 -20.77 -13.75
CA SER A 115 -5.55 -19.50 -13.13
C SER A 115 -4.85 -19.74 -11.80
N THR A 116 -3.91 -18.85 -11.44
CA THR A 116 -3.30 -18.84 -10.11
C THR A 116 -4.10 -17.96 -9.16
N ALA A 117 -4.24 -18.40 -7.93
CA ALA A 117 -5.02 -17.72 -6.89
C ALA A 117 -4.24 -17.63 -5.57
N VAL A 118 -4.65 -16.69 -4.73
CA VAL A 118 -4.21 -16.56 -3.35
C VAL A 118 -5.44 -16.71 -2.45
N ALA A 119 -5.34 -17.60 -1.46
CA ALA A 119 -6.33 -17.71 -0.41
C ALA A 119 -5.79 -17.13 0.90
N LYS A 120 -6.57 -16.25 1.53
CA LYS A 120 -6.30 -15.68 2.87
C LYS A 120 -7.31 -16.29 3.83
N CYS A 121 -6.80 -17.02 4.83
CA CYS A 121 -7.60 -17.66 5.86
C CYS A 121 -7.21 -17.11 7.23
N LEU A 122 -8.18 -16.71 8.03
CA LEU A 122 -7.94 -16.29 9.40
C LEU A 122 -7.66 -17.53 10.27
N VAL A 123 -6.71 -17.37 11.19
CA VAL A 123 -6.34 -18.38 12.20
C VAL A 123 -6.73 -17.90 13.59
N ASP A 124 -6.51 -16.62 13.87
CA ASP A 124 -6.93 -15.96 15.11
C ASP A 124 -8.31 -15.33 14.90
N HIS A 125 -9.34 -16.02 15.39
CA HIS A 125 -10.73 -15.59 15.30
C HIS A 125 -11.15 -14.60 16.39
N SER A 126 -10.20 -13.86 16.99
CA SER A 126 -10.55 -12.75 17.88
C SER A 126 -11.41 -11.71 17.14
N PRO A 127 -12.33 -11.01 17.85
CA PRO A 127 -13.28 -10.09 17.21
C PRO A 127 -12.62 -9.06 16.29
N VAL A 128 -11.46 -8.53 16.69
CA VAL A 128 -10.71 -7.50 15.94
C VAL A 128 -10.25 -8.03 14.58
N TRP A 129 -9.73 -9.26 14.50
CA TRP A 129 -9.25 -9.83 13.24
C TRP A 129 -10.38 -10.34 12.37
N THR A 130 -11.44 -10.88 13.00
CA THR A 130 -12.66 -11.28 12.31
C THR A 130 -13.31 -10.09 11.61
N GLU A 131 -13.43 -8.95 12.28
CA GLU A 131 -13.99 -7.74 11.70
C GLU A 131 -13.16 -7.23 10.52
N ARG A 132 -11.83 -7.23 10.64
CA ARG A 132 -10.94 -6.79 9.56
C ARG A 132 -11.06 -7.64 8.29
N ILE A 133 -11.05 -8.97 8.41
CA ILE A 133 -11.19 -9.82 7.24
C ILE A 133 -12.59 -9.71 6.63
N ARG A 134 -13.64 -9.54 7.43
CA ARG A 134 -14.99 -9.25 6.95
C ARG A 134 -15.06 -7.94 6.21
N HIS A 135 -14.38 -6.91 6.71
CA HIS A 135 -14.26 -5.62 6.05
C HIS A 135 -13.53 -5.73 4.70
N GLU A 136 -12.43 -6.47 4.65
CA GLU A 136 -11.71 -6.74 3.40
C GLU A 136 -12.58 -7.47 2.37
N ILE A 137 -13.33 -8.50 2.80
CA ILE A 137 -14.28 -9.21 1.94
C ILE A 137 -15.37 -8.27 1.42
N ALA A 138 -15.92 -7.42 2.27
CA ALA A 138 -16.93 -6.43 1.89
C ALA A 138 -16.35 -5.42 0.88
N ALA A 139 -15.10 -4.99 1.06
CA ALA A 139 -14.40 -4.12 0.13
C ALA A 139 -14.26 -4.78 -1.26
N TYR A 140 -13.78 -6.02 -1.35
CA TYR A 140 -13.68 -6.75 -2.61
C TYR A 140 -15.05 -6.94 -3.28
N ARG A 141 -16.11 -7.27 -2.54
CA ARG A 141 -17.47 -7.38 -3.07
C ARG A 141 -17.97 -6.05 -3.65
N SER A 142 -17.64 -4.94 -2.99
CA SER A 142 -17.97 -3.59 -3.46
C SER A 142 -17.19 -3.21 -4.72
N PHE A 143 -15.93 -3.60 -4.80
CA PHE A 143 -15.07 -3.35 -5.97
C PHE A 143 -15.54 -4.11 -7.22
N VAL A 144 -16.08 -5.31 -7.06
CA VAL A 144 -16.71 -6.03 -8.19
C VAL A 144 -17.84 -5.20 -8.82
N ARG A 145 -18.61 -4.48 -7.99
CA ARG A 145 -19.75 -3.66 -8.44
C ARG A 145 -19.32 -2.29 -8.97
N HIS A 146 -18.36 -1.65 -8.30
CA HIS A 146 -18.09 -0.21 -8.47
C HIS A 146 -16.70 0.10 -9.06
N ARG A 147 -15.90 -0.87 -9.37
CA ARG A 147 -14.62 -0.83 -10.12
C ARG A 147 -13.77 0.42 -9.85
N PRO A 148 -12.95 0.45 -8.81
CA PRO A 148 -12.06 1.58 -8.54
C PRO A 148 -11.07 1.79 -9.71
N PRO A 149 -10.54 3.02 -9.91
CA PRO A 149 -9.65 3.37 -11.02
C PRO A 149 -8.21 2.89 -10.81
N VAL A 150 -8.04 1.83 -10.06
CA VAL A 150 -6.75 1.21 -9.76
C VAL A 150 -6.81 -0.30 -10.01
N ARG A 151 -5.65 -0.89 -10.26
CA ARG A 151 -5.57 -2.34 -10.43
C ARG A 151 -5.56 -3.01 -9.06
N MET A 152 -6.26 -4.11 -8.98
CA MET A 152 -6.37 -4.95 -7.79
C MET A 152 -6.66 -6.39 -8.19
N PRO A 153 -6.45 -7.37 -7.31
CA PRO A 153 -6.87 -8.74 -7.54
C PRO A 153 -8.38 -8.85 -7.74
N ARG A 154 -8.79 -9.73 -8.64
CA ARG A 154 -10.20 -10.08 -8.80
C ARG A 154 -10.64 -11.00 -7.67
N LEU A 155 -11.81 -10.75 -7.11
CA LEU A 155 -12.46 -11.67 -6.16
C LEU A 155 -12.86 -12.95 -6.88
N ILE A 156 -12.49 -14.11 -6.34
CA ILE A 156 -12.87 -15.45 -6.83
C ILE A 156 -13.98 -16.01 -5.94
N ALA A 157 -13.70 -16.12 -4.63
CA ALA A 157 -14.66 -16.59 -3.64
C ALA A 157 -14.43 -15.95 -2.28
N ALA A 158 -15.45 -15.86 -1.45
CA ALA A 158 -15.32 -15.33 -0.10
C ALA A 158 -16.41 -15.84 0.83
N ASP A 159 -16.01 -16.16 2.05
CA ASP A 159 -16.86 -16.55 3.17
C ASP A 159 -16.57 -15.65 4.37
N PRO A 160 -17.42 -14.66 4.67
CA PRO A 160 -17.26 -13.78 5.81
C PRO A 160 -17.44 -14.49 7.16
N ASP A 161 -18.21 -15.57 7.21
CA ASP A 161 -18.50 -16.29 8.45
C ASP A 161 -17.30 -17.13 8.88
N ASN A 162 -16.64 -17.79 7.93
CA ASN A 162 -15.41 -18.53 8.16
C ASN A 162 -14.14 -17.71 7.86
N CYS A 163 -14.28 -16.40 7.65
CA CYS A 163 -13.17 -15.47 7.46
C CYS A 163 -12.15 -15.94 6.41
N THR A 164 -12.67 -16.40 5.26
CA THR A 164 -11.87 -16.96 4.15
C THR A 164 -12.12 -16.17 2.87
N LEU A 165 -11.04 -15.77 2.21
CA LEU A 165 -11.03 -14.96 1.00
C LEU A 165 -10.13 -15.62 -0.05
N VAL A 166 -10.64 -15.83 -1.28
CA VAL A 166 -9.88 -16.30 -2.43
C VAL A 166 -9.89 -15.22 -3.52
N ILE A 167 -8.71 -14.77 -3.91
CA ILE A 167 -8.51 -13.73 -4.92
C ILE A 167 -7.53 -14.18 -5.99
N GLU A 168 -7.56 -13.52 -7.12
CA GLU A 168 -6.59 -13.70 -8.20
C GLU A 168 -5.17 -13.43 -7.71
N ARG A 169 -4.21 -14.29 -8.10
CA ARG A 169 -2.80 -13.99 -7.88
C ARG A 169 -2.29 -13.03 -8.92
N MET A 170 -1.93 -11.83 -8.49
CA MET A 170 -1.36 -10.83 -9.38
C MET A 170 0.13 -11.08 -9.60
N PRO A 171 0.61 -11.00 -10.86
CA PRO A 171 2.04 -11.03 -11.15
C PRO A 171 2.70 -9.74 -10.68
N GLY A 172 3.97 -9.83 -10.31
CA GLY A 172 4.76 -8.66 -9.91
C GLY A 172 5.58 -8.91 -8.65
N ARG A 173 6.32 -7.88 -8.24
CA ARG A 173 7.05 -7.86 -6.97
C ARG A 173 6.46 -6.79 -6.06
N VAL A 174 6.56 -6.97 -4.76
CA VAL A 174 6.20 -5.90 -3.81
C VAL A 174 7.15 -4.71 -3.96
N ALA A 175 6.64 -3.49 -3.80
CA ALA A 175 7.47 -2.28 -3.90
C ALA A 175 8.50 -2.19 -2.77
N ALA A 176 8.18 -2.72 -1.58
CA ALA A 176 9.13 -2.98 -0.50
C ALA A 176 8.69 -4.18 0.33
N LEU A 177 9.64 -4.94 0.87
CA LEU A 177 9.34 -6.11 1.73
C LEU A 177 9.00 -5.70 3.15
N GLN A 178 9.68 -4.70 3.67
CA GLN A 178 9.51 -4.21 5.03
C GLN A 178 8.52 -3.05 5.07
N ARG A 179 7.83 -2.90 6.21
CA ARG A 179 6.94 -1.77 6.47
C ARG A 179 7.69 -0.43 6.37
N HIS A 180 8.85 -0.35 7.00
CA HIS A 180 9.80 0.75 6.87
C HIS A 180 11.02 0.22 6.13
N PRO A 181 11.22 0.53 4.85
CA PRO A 181 12.39 0.09 4.11
C PRO A 181 13.68 0.65 4.75
N ALA A 182 14.69 -0.21 4.93
CA ALA A 182 15.99 0.20 5.43
C ALA A 182 16.76 1.05 4.42
N GLU A 183 16.48 0.87 3.13
CA GLU A 183 17.08 1.64 2.04
C GLU A 183 15.98 2.40 1.29
N ALA A 184 16.35 3.56 0.73
CA ALA A 184 15.43 4.34 -0.09
C ALA A 184 14.96 3.54 -1.31
N PRO A 185 13.65 3.31 -1.47
CA PRO A 185 13.13 2.58 -2.63
C PRO A 185 13.46 3.31 -3.95
N PRO A 186 13.58 2.59 -5.08
CA PRO A 186 13.82 3.19 -6.37
C PRO A 186 12.78 4.27 -6.69
N ARG A 187 13.23 5.42 -7.21
CA ARG A 187 12.35 6.57 -7.52
C ARG A 187 11.19 6.21 -8.45
N ALA A 188 11.42 5.28 -9.39
CA ALA A 188 10.38 4.77 -10.30
C ALA A 188 9.27 4.04 -9.53
N ASP A 189 9.63 3.23 -8.53
CA ASP A 189 8.71 2.46 -7.70
C ASP A 189 7.84 3.38 -6.84
N VAL A 190 8.48 4.36 -6.19
CA VAL A 190 7.77 5.38 -5.39
C VAL A 190 6.81 6.19 -6.28
N ARG A 191 7.24 6.58 -7.47
CA ARG A 191 6.38 7.29 -8.42
C ARG A 191 5.18 6.46 -8.86
N ALA A 192 5.39 5.17 -9.14
CA ALA A 192 4.30 4.25 -9.50
C ALA A 192 3.31 4.08 -8.35
N ALA A 193 3.81 3.90 -7.11
CA ALA A 193 3.00 3.81 -5.91
C ALA A 193 2.16 5.08 -5.70
N LEU A 194 2.79 6.25 -5.71
CA LEU A 194 2.11 7.55 -5.57
C LEU A 194 1.04 7.74 -6.64
N SER A 195 1.34 7.39 -7.90
CA SER A 195 0.36 7.50 -8.99
C SER A 195 -0.87 6.62 -8.76
N ALA A 196 -0.71 5.39 -8.25
CA ALA A 196 -1.83 4.52 -7.93
C ALA A 196 -2.66 5.08 -6.77
N ILE A 197 -2.01 5.51 -5.70
CA ILE A 197 -2.68 6.08 -4.52
C ILE A 197 -3.43 7.37 -4.90
N CYS A 198 -2.81 8.28 -5.65
CA CYS A 198 -3.49 9.50 -6.07
C CYS A 198 -4.73 9.21 -6.94
N ARG A 199 -4.66 8.22 -7.84
CA ARG A 199 -5.85 7.81 -8.61
C ARG A 199 -6.94 7.22 -7.72
N LEU A 200 -6.57 6.39 -6.75
CA LEU A 200 -7.53 5.85 -5.78
C LEU A 200 -8.19 6.96 -4.97
N ASN A 201 -7.41 7.90 -4.49
CA ASN A 201 -7.89 8.99 -3.64
C ASN A 201 -8.82 9.99 -4.39
N LEU A 202 -8.79 10.00 -5.72
CA LEU A 202 -9.75 10.74 -6.55
C LEU A 202 -11.06 9.97 -6.78
N TRP A 203 -11.10 8.68 -6.48
CA TRP A 203 -12.30 7.88 -6.68
C TRP A 203 -13.39 8.26 -5.68
N ARG A 204 -14.62 8.25 -6.16
CA ARG A 204 -15.83 8.54 -5.37
C ARG A 204 -16.80 7.37 -5.49
N PRO A 205 -16.66 6.34 -4.63
CA PRO A 205 -17.64 5.26 -4.58
C PRO A 205 -19.02 5.80 -4.19
N PRO A 206 -20.11 5.08 -4.54
CA PRO A 206 -21.45 5.46 -4.14
C PRO A 206 -21.57 5.61 -2.62
N ALA A 207 -22.41 6.54 -2.18
CA ALA A 207 -22.66 6.77 -0.75
C ALA A 207 -23.15 5.49 -0.06
N GLY A 208 -22.71 5.28 1.18
CA GLY A 208 -23.08 4.09 1.97
C GLY A 208 -22.34 2.80 1.59
N THR A 209 -21.47 2.82 0.55
CA THR A 209 -20.72 1.63 0.14
C THR A 209 -19.61 1.27 1.14
N PHE A 210 -18.97 2.28 1.72
CA PHE A 210 -17.86 2.13 2.66
C PHE A 210 -18.09 2.97 3.91
N ILE A 211 -17.59 2.48 5.03
CA ILE A 211 -17.61 3.19 6.31
C ILE A 211 -16.44 4.17 6.42
N ALA A 212 -16.46 5.01 7.45
CA ALA A 212 -15.32 5.77 7.95
C ALA A 212 -14.65 4.97 9.08
N PRO A 213 -13.50 4.31 8.83
CA PRO A 213 -12.90 3.41 9.83
C PRO A 213 -12.23 4.15 11.00
N LEU A 214 -12.12 5.47 10.92
CA LEU A 214 -11.41 6.29 11.88
C LEU A 214 -12.30 7.44 12.38
N ASP A 215 -12.66 7.39 13.66
CA ASP A 215 -13.14 8.56 14.39
C ASP A 215 -11.90 9.36 14.84
N TYR A 216 -11.74 10.55 14.29
CA TYR A 216 -10.57 11.39 14.54
C TYR A 216 -10.57 11.98 15.94
N ALA A 217 -11.73 12.39 16.46
CA ALA A 217 -11.85 12.98 17.80
C ALA A 217 -11.56 11.94 18.88
N ASP A 218 -12.19 10.77 18.78
CA ASP A 218 -11.94 9.63 19.66
C ASP A 218 -10.46 9.19 19.63
N ARG A 219 -9.87 9.10 18.41
CA ARG A 219 -8.49 8.69 18.26
C ARG A 219 -7.51 9.65 18.89
N ILE A 220 -7.72 10.96 18.75
CA ILE A 220 -6.88 12.00 19.37
C ILE A 220 -7.00 11.91 20.90
N SER A 221 -8.21 11.84 21.43
CA SER A 221 -8.44 11.68 22.86
C SER A 221 -7.75 10.44 23.42
N ARG A 222 -7.94 9.29 22.76
CA ARG A 222 -7.31 8.04 23.16
C ARG A 222 -5.77 8.09 23.14
N TYR A 223 -5.16 8.77 22.17
CA TYR A 223 -3.70 8.93 22.15
C TYR A 223 -3.21 9.88 23.23
N HIS A 224 -4.00 10.89 23.57
CA HIS A 224 -3.72 11.76 24.71
C HIS A 224 -3.81 10.98 26.02
N ASP A 225 -4.87 10.22 26.27
CA ASP A 225 -5.05 9.40 27.48
C ASP A 225 -3.93 8.35 27.66
N LEU A 226 -3.33 7.90 26.54
CA LEU A 226 -2.17 7.01 26.57
C LEU A 226 -0.84 7.74 26.74
N GLY A 227 -0.83 9.07 26.92
CA GLY A 227 0.38 9.89 27.06
C GLY A 227 1.22 10.03 25.77
N LEU A 228 0.66 9.66 24.61
CA LEU A 228 1.35 9.73 23.30
C LEU A 228 1.23 11.13 22.67
N LEU A 229 0.22 11.89 23.05
CA LEU A 229 0.02 13.29 22.68
C LEU A 229 -0.02 14.13 23.96
N THR A 230 0.56 15.33 23.91
CA THR A 230 0.45 16.32 25.00
C THR A 230 -0.88 17.08 24.92
N ASP A 231 -1.29 17.78 26.00
CA ASP A 231 -2.45 18.68 26.00
C ASP A 231 -2.40 19.67 24.84
N ARG A 232 -1.21 20.21 24.57
CA ARG A 232 -0.98 21.13 23.47
C ARG A 232 -1.20 20.46 22.11
N ASP A 233 -0.65 19.24 21.91
CA ASP A 233 -0.84 18.50 20.65
C ASP A 233 -2.32 18.22 20.42
N MET A 234 -3.05 17.78 21.46
CA MET A 234 -4.48 17.56 21.41
C MET A 234 -5.25 18.83 21.03
N GLY A 235 -4.99 19.93 21.72
CA GLY A 235 -5.66 21.21 21.44
C GLY A 235 -5.37 21.75 20.04
N ASP A 236 -4.13 21.64 19.56
CA ASP A 236 -3.76 22.07 18.21
C ASP A 236 -4.42 21.21 17.12
N LEU A 237 -4.48 19.87 17.31
CA LEU A 237 -5.16 18.96 16.38
C LEU A 237 -6.67 19.20 16.35
N GLN A 238 -7.30 19.45 17.49
CA GLN A 238 -8.72 19.78 17.58
C GLN A 238 -9.05 21.09 16.86
N LYS A 239 -8.19 22.12 16.97
CA LYS A 239 -8.34 23.38 16.21
C LYS A 239 -8.27 23.13 14.71
N LEU A 240 -7.34 22.29 14.22
CA LEU A 240 -7.27 21.94 12.81
C LEU A 240 -8.53 21.19 12.36
N LEU A 241 -9.00 20.19 13.11
CA LEU A 241 -10.24 19.47 12.81
C LEU A 241 -11.45 20.40 12.72
N HIS A 242 -11.59 21.30 13.68
CA HIS A 242 -12.66 22.30 13.69
C HIS A 242 -12.61 23.19 12.46
N GLY A 243 -11.42 23.68 12.10
CA GLY A 243 -11.25 24.47 10.90
C GLY A 243 -11.52 23.73 9.60
N ILE A 244 -11.19 22.44 9.51
CA ILE A 244 -11.53 21.58 8.37
C ILE A 244 -13.06 21.46 8.26
N ALA A 245 -13.74 21.18 9.37
CA ALA A 245 -15.19 21.04 9.39
C ALA A 245 -15.90 22.32 8.93
N HIS A 246 -15.42 23.49 9.35
CA HIS A 246 -15.98 24.78 8.93
C HIS A 246 -15.75 25.13 7.46
N SER A 247 -14.55 24.77 6.92
CA SER A 247 -14.21 25.05 5.51
C SER A 247 -14.89 24.14 4.51
N SER A 248 -15.38 22.98 4.95
CA SER A 248 -15.89 21.91 4.06
C SER A 248 -17.39 22.04 3.73
N GLY A 249 -18.12 22.91 4.40
CA GLY A 249 -19.56 23.03 4.22
C GLY A 249 -20.31 21.71 4.53
N ARG A 250 -21.54 21.59 3.99
CA ARG A 250 -22.39 20.39 4.18
C ARG A 250 -21.90 19.14 3.44
N GLN A 251 -21.00 19.27 2.48
CA GLN A 251 -20.36 18.13 1.81
C GLN A 251 -19.11 17.74 2.58
N GLY A 252 -19.21 16.74 3.43
CA GLY A 252 -18.10 16.26 4.25
C GLY A 252 -16.82 16.02 3.42
N MET A 253 -15.67 16.51 3.92
CA MET A 253 -14.35 16.31 3.29
C MET A 253 -13.84 14.88 3.45
N GLY A 254 -14.62 13.88 3.01
CA GLY A 254 -14.13 12.50 2.95
C GLY A 254 -13.32 12.25 1.68
N GLN A 255 -12.22 11.53 1.81
CA GLN A 255 -11.46 10.97 0.70
C GLN A 255 -11.45 9.46 0.84
N PHE A 256 -11.74 8.74 -0.24
CA PHE A 256 -11.60 7.29 -0.21
C PHE A 256 -10.12 6.92 -0.22
N CYS A 257 -9.72 6.13 0.76
CA CYS A 257 -8.34 5.73 0.98
C CYS A 257 -8.22 4.21 1.07
N HIS A 258 -7.02 3.70 0.78
CA HIS A 258 -6.63 2.33 1.05
C HIS A 258 -6.58 2.06 2.57
N GLY A 259 -6.20 3.06 3.34
CA GLY A 259 -6.13 3.00 4.80
C GLY A 259 -4.87 2.34 5.37
N ASP A 260 -4.13 1.58 4.57
CA ASP A 260 -2.80 1.05 4.89
C ASP A 260 -1.91 1.01 3.63
N ALA A 261 -1.74 2.19 2.99
CA ALA A 261 -1.01 2.37 1.73
C ALA A 261 0.51 2.21 1.91
N LEU A 262 0.92 1.04 2.37
CA LEU A 262 2.33 0.66 2.53
C LEU A 262 2.90 0.18 1.20
N LEU A 263 4.21 0.34 1.02
CA LEU A 263 4.91 -0.20 -0.15
C LEU A 263 4.85 -1.74 -0.21
N SER A 264 4.69 -2.41 0.93
CA SER A 264 4.47 -3.87 1.02
C SER A 264 3.10 -4.31 0.49
N ASN A 265 2.13 -3.38 0.42
CA ASN A 265 0.79 -3.61 -0.08
C ASN A 265 0.62 -3.15 -1.54
N ILE A 266 1.72 -2.80 -2.21
CA ILE A 266 1.75 -2.37 -3.61
C ILE A 266 2.63 -3.32 -4.42
N LEU A 267 2.02 -4.05 -5.36
CA LEU A 267 2.73 -4.92 -6.28
C LEU A 267 3.06 -4.14 -7.55
N LEU A 268 4.31 -4.16 -7.94
CA LEU A 268 4.80 -3.58 -9.19
C LEU A 268 4.76 -4.66 -10.27
N SER A 269 3.77 -4.59 -11.12
CA SER A 269 3.60 -5.51 -12.26
C SER A 269 3.99 -4.83 -13.59
N PRO A 270 4.28 -5.59 -14.65
CA PRO A 270 4.55 -5.02 -15.99
C PRO A 270 3.39 -4.17 -16.53
N ALA A 271 2.16 -4.47 -16.10
CA ALA A 271 0.97 -3.74 -16.53
C ALA A 271 0.60 -2.59 -15.56
N GLY A 272 1.47 -2.24 -14.63
CA GLY A 272 1.30 -1.16 -13.66
C GLY A 272 1.11 -1.64 -12.23
N PRO A 273 1.09 -0.69 -11.27
CA PRO A 273 0.96 -1.01 -9.84
C PRO A 273 -0.41 -1.60 -9.51
N VAL A 274 -0.41 -2.58 -8.61
CA VAL A 274 -1.59 -3.28 -8.09
C VAL A 274 -1.66 -3.10 -6.59
N LEU A 275 -2.82 -2.72 -6.07
CA LEU A 275 -3.05 -2.56 -4.62
C LEU A 275 -3.68 -3.84 -4.05
N VAL A 276 -3.20 -4.26 -2.87
CA VAL A 276 -3.64 -5.47 -2.15
C VAL A 276 -3.79 -5.18 -0.67
N ASP A 277 -4.51 -6.05 0.07
CA ASP A 277 -4.72 -5.95 1.52
C ASP A 277 -5.61 -4.76 1.93
N TRP A 278 -6.89 -4.84 1.56
CA TRP A 278 -7.89 -3.78 1.69
C TRP A 278 -8.62 -3.77 3.05
N GLU A 279 -8.05 -4.37 4.08
CA GLU A 279 -8.68 -4.51 5.40
C GLU A 279 -8.93 -3.18 6.14
N HIS A 280 -8.41 -2.07 5.61
CA HIS A 280 -8.56 -0.71 6.14
C HIS A 280 -9.19 0.29 5.16
N ALA A 281 -9.68 -0.20 4.01
CA ALA A 281 -10.25 0.67 2.97
C ALA A 281 -11.49 1.41 3.47
N GLY A 282 -11.58 2.71 3.17
CA GLY A 282 -12.74 3.50 3.62
C GLY A 282 -12.57 5.01 3.45
N TRP A 283 -13.44 5.75 4.13
CA TRP A 283 -13.46 7.20 4.11
C TRP A 283 -12.59 7.79 5.23
N TYR A 284 -11.64 8.62 4.85
CA TYR A 284 -10.72 9.32 5.75
C TYR A 284 -10.69 10.82 5.43
N LEU A 285 -10.09 11.62 6.29
CA LEU A 285 -9.68 12.97 5.91
C LEU A 285 -8.69 12.92 4.74
N PRO A 286 -8.71 13.92 3.83
CA PRO A 286 -7.80 13.97 2.69
C PRO A 286 -6.33 13.80 3.09
N GLY A 287 -5.59 13.02 2.29
CA GLY A 287 -4.16 12.81 2.49
C GLY A 287 -3.78 11.70 3.48
N TYR A 288 -4.70 10.86 3.95
CA TYR A 288 -4.39 9.77 4.89
C TYR A 288 -3.38 8.77 4.30
N ASP A 289 -3.61 8.29 3.07
CA ASP A 289 -2.67 7.38 2.39
C ASP A 289 -1.32 8.05 2.11
N LEU A 290 -1.32 9.35 1.80
CA LEU A 290 -0.10 10.14 1.62
C LEU A 290 0.68 10.27 2.93
N ALA A 291 0.00 10.47 4.07
CA ALA A 291 0.62 10.49 5.39
C ALA A 291 1.24 9.13 5.76
N THR A 292 0.57 8.04 5.42
CA THR A 292 1.08 6.68 5.60
C THR A 292 2.35 6.46 4.78
N LEU A 293 2.35 6.80 3.49
CA LEU A 293 3.56 6.71 2.65
C LEU A 293 4.69 7.62 3.14
N TRP A 294 4.36 8.84 3.56
CA TRP A 294 5.35 9.77 4.09
C TRP A 294 6.07 9.22 5.32
N SER A 295 5.35 8.60 6.24
CA SER A 295 5.91 8.04 7.48
C SER A 295 6.88 6.89 7.23
N VAL A 296 6.67 6.09 6.19
CA VAL A 296 7.50 4.91 5.89
C VAL A 296 8.69 5.21 4.96
N LEU A 297 8.70 6.38 4.30
CA LEU A 297 9.75 6.81 3.36
C LEU A 297 10.82 7.69 4.03
N GLY A 298 11.27 7.33 5.26
CA GLY A 298 12.23 8.11 6.04
C GLY A 298 13.49 8.51 5.28
N ASP A 299 14.09 7.56 4.58
CA ASP A 299 15.36 7.73 3.88
C ASP A 299 15.21 8.23 2.41
N ALA A 300 14.00 8.69 2.05
CA ALA A 300 13.70 9.21 0.73
C ALA A 300 13.20 10.68 0.79
N PRO A 301 14.06 11.66 1.12
CA PRO A 301 13.64 13.05 1.37
C PRO A 301 12.99 13.71 0.16
N VAL A 302 13.39 13.36 -1.05
CA VAL A 302 12.78 13.86 -2.29
C VAL A 302 11.33 13.38 -2.41
N ALA A 303 11.08 12.09 -2.14
CA ALA A 303 9.74 11.53 -2.16
C ALA A 303 8.84 12.15 -1.08
N ARG A 304 9.35 12.31 0.15
CA ARG A 304 8.64 12.99 1.24
C ARG A 304 8.26 14.42 0.91
N ARG A 305 9.15 15.16 0.27
CA ARG A 305 8.87 16.53 -0.22
C ARG A 305 7.78 16.54 -1.28
N GLN A 306 7.84 15.62 -2.24
CA GLN A 306 6.80 15.46 -3.27
C GLN A 306 5.44 15.12 -2.65
N ILE A 307 5.39 14.21 -1.68
CA ILE A 307 4.16 13.86 -0.95
C ILE A 307 3.59 15.09 -0.23
N SER A 308 4.44 15.85 0.48
CA SER A 308 4.02 17.07 1.18
C SER A 308 3.44 18.11 0.22
N GLN A 309 4.06 18.29 -0.96
CA GLN A 309 3.56 19.20 -2.00
C GLN A 309 2.18 18.74 -2.53
N LEU A 310 2.03 17.46 -2.83
CA LEU A 310 0.76 16.88 -3.27
C LEU A 310 -0.35 17.07 -2.22
N ALA A 311 -0.04 16.82 -0.96
CA ALA A 311 -1.00 16.98 0.13
C ALA A 311 -1.45 18.44 0.33
N GLN A 312 -0.56 19.39 0.07
CA GLN A 312 -0.82 20.84 0.22
C GLN A 312 -1.49 21.47 -1.02
N SER A 313 -1.42 20.82 -2.18
CA SER A 313 -1.95 21.38 -3.45
C SER A 313 -3.46 21.66 -3.41
N GLY A 314 -4.22 21.00 -2.52
CA GLY A 314 -5.64 21.23 -2.29
C GLY A 314 -5.98 22.44 -1.40
N GLY A 315 -5.00 23.28 -1.05
CA GLY A 315 -5.20 24.45 -0.22
C GLY A 315 -5.10 24.19 1.29
N PRO A 316 -5.44 25.21 2.13
CA PRO A 316 -5.24 25.14 3.58
C PRO A 316 -5.96 23.98 4.26
N ALA A 317 -7.21 23.69 3.90
CA ALA A 317 -7.96 22.59 4.50
C ALA A 317 -7.35 21.22 4.18
N ALA A 318 -6.84 21.02 2.95
CA ALA A 318 -6.15 19.77 2.58
C ALA A 318 -4.81 19.63 3.31
N ARG A 319 -4.05 20.74 3.46
CA ARG A 319 -2.84 20.78 4.27
C ARG A 319 -3.11 20.38 5.71
N ASP A 320 -4.14 20.95 6.32
CA ASP A 320 -4.50 20.72 7.71
C ASP A 320 -4.95 19.27 7.92
N ALA A 321 -5.76 18.74 7.00
CA ALA A 321 -6.17 17.34 7.01
C ALA A 321 -4.97 16.38 6.92
N PHE A 322 -4.02 16.67 6.03
CA PHE A 322 -2.77 15.90 5.94
C PHE A 322 -1.97 15.95 7.23
N LEU A 323 -1.85 17.11 7.88
CA LEU A 323 -1.10 17.26 9.14
C LEU A 323 -1.77 16.48 10.29
N VAL A 324 -3.09 16.50 10.40
CA VAL A 324 -3.83 15.67 11.35
C VAL A 324 -3.55 14.19 11.08
N ASN A 325 -3.69 13.74 9.84
CA ASN A 325 -3.39 12.37 9.45
C ASN A 325 -1.96 11.98 9.79
N LEU A 326 -0.99 12.85 9.47
CA LEU A 326 0.44 12.59 9.70
C LEU A 326 0.75 12.41 11.18
N MET A 327 0.19 13.26 12.04
CA MET A 327 0.33 13.12 13.50
C MET A 327 -0.23 11.79 14.00
N LEU A 328 -1.44 11.42 13.57
CA LEU A 328 -2.06 10.15 14.01
C LEU A 328 -1.32 8.92 13.48
N VAL A 329 -0.84 8.97 12.24
CA VAL A 329 -0.05 7.88 11.64
C VAL A 329 1.28 7.73 12.37
N LEU A 330 2.04 8.80 12.58
CA LEU A 330 3.32 8.76 13.29
C LEU A 330 3.15 8.27 14.74
N THR A 331 2.13 8.74 15.44
CA THR A 331 1.81 8.27 16.80
C THR A 331 1.49 6.77 16.81
N ARG A 332 0.75 6.27 15.83
CA ARG A 332 0.48 4.82 15.66
C ARG A 332 1.78 4.03 15.44
N GLU A 333 2.66 4.52 14.56
CA GLU A 333 3.93 3.87 14.27
C GLU A 333 4.84 3.84 15.51
N ILE A 334 5.00 4.98 16.20
CA ILE A 334 5.79 5.06 17.45
C ILE A 334 5.28 4.00 18.43
N ARG A 335 4.00 3.99 18.75
CA ARG A 335 3.41 3.02 19.68
C ARG A 335 3.66 1.57 19.26
N THR A 336 3.57 1.28 17.97
CA THR A 336 3.79 -0.07 17.44
C THR A 336 5.23 -0.53 17.68
N TYR A 337 6.20 0.34 17.43
CA TYR A 337 7.61 0.01 17.58
C TYR A 337 8.09 0.08 19.03
N GLU A 338 7.57 0.97 19.86
CA GLU A 338 7.80 0.94 21.32
C GLU A 338 7.38 -0.40 21.92
N THR A 339 6.17 -0.86 21.56
CA THR A 339 5.69 -2.17 22.01
C THR A 339 6.56 -3.31 21.52
N ALA A 340 7.08 -3.24 20.28
CA ALA A 340 7.97 -4.25 19.73
C ALA A 340 9.34 -4.25 20.43
N VAL A 341 9.92 -3.09 20.68
CA VAL A 341 11.18 -2.93 21.42
C VAL A 341 11.03 -3.46 22.85
N GLN A 342 9.96 -3.12 23.55
CA GLN A 342 9.70 -3.61 24.90
C GLN A 342 9.60 -5.14 24.94
N ARG A 343 8.89 -5.76 23.98
CA ARG A 343 8.82 -7.22 23.89
C ARG A 343 10.19 -7.85 23.66
N SER A 344 10.99 -7.30 22.74
CA SER A 344 12.33 -7.83 22.45
C SER A 344 13.29 -7.70 23.64
N MET A 345 13.06 -6.76 24.56
CA MET A 345 13.85 -6.64 25.79
C MET A 345 13.44 -7.66 26.87
N HIS A 346 12.19 -8.13 26.82
CA HIS A 346 11.69 -9.13 27.78
C HIS A 346 11.93 -10.58 27.30
N ASP A 347 12.07 -10.81 25.97
CA ASP A 347 12.39 -12.10 25.39
C ASP A 347 13.92 -12.35 25.50
N THR A 348 14.36 -12.80 26.68
CA THR A 348 15.77 -13.16 26.98
C THR A 348 16.18 -14.51 26.38
N THR A 349 15.44 -15.08 25.46
CA THR A 349 15.84 -16.33 24.79
C THR A 349 17.01 -16.02 23.83
N PRO A 350 18.24 -16.62 24.06
CA PRO A 350 19.37 -16.36 23.19
C PRO A 350 18.99 -16.79 21.77
N ALA A 351 19.11 -15.87 20.81
CA ALA A 351 18.94 -16.18 19.41
C ALA A 351 19.94 -17.28 19.03
N ALA A 352 19.46 -18.44 18.65
CA ALA A 352 20.29 -19.48 18.07
C ALA A 352 21.03 -18.85 16.88
N SER A 353 22.33 -18.89 16.91
CA SER A 353 23.27 -18.36 15.92
C SER A 353 23.11 -19.12 14.59
N GLY A 354 22.09 -18.77 13.86
CA GLY A 354 21.86 -19.22 12.49
C GLY A 354 21.74 -18.00 11.60
N THR A 355 22.45 -18.01 10.48
CA THR A 355 22.40 -16.99 9.42
C THR A 355 20.98 -16.52 9.17
N ALA A 356 20.67 -15.25 9.53
CA ALA A 356 19.35 -14.66 9.39
C ALA A 356 18.93 -14.70 7.90
N PRO A 357 17.78 -15.28 7.56
CA PRO A 357 17.28 -15.23 6.18
C PRO A 357 16.98 -13.79 5.81
N HIS A 358 17.34 -13.40 4.58
CA HIS A 358 16.97 -12.10 4.00
C HIS A 358 15.47 -11.87 4.13
N GLY A 359 15.07 -10.84 4.90
CA GLY A 359 13.67 -10.53 5.24
C GLY A 359 13.33 -10.76 6.72
N ALA A 360 14.32 -11.02 7.58
CA ALA A 360 14.13 -11.10 9.03
C ALA A 360 13.53 -9.78 9.58
N ALA A 361 12.74 -9.90 10.65
CA ALA A 361 12.29 -8.72 11.40
C ALA A 361 13.52 -7.89 11.82
N PRO A 362 13.41 -6.54 11.84
CA PRO A 362 14.53 -5.67 12.22
C PRO A 362 15.15 -6.12 13.54
N SER A 363 16.48 -6.09 13.64
CA SER A 363 17.18 -6.36 14.89
C SER A 363 16.76 -5.36 15.97
N GLY A 364 16.97 -5.66 17.24
CA GLY A 364 16.63 -4.74 18.31
C GLY A 364 17.29 -3.37 18.15
N GLU A 365 18.48 -3.28 17.56
CA GLU A 365 19.16 -2.03 17.25
C GLU A 365 18.50 -1.28 16.10
N GLU A 366 18.17 -1.96 15.01
CA GLU A 366 17.43 -1.37 13.88
C GLU A 366 16.07 -0.83 14.32
N GLN A 367 15.36 -1.55 15.22
CA GLN A 367 14.11 -1.08 15.80
C GLN A 367 14.30 0.19 16.63
N ARG A 368 15.38 0.31 17.40
CA ARG A 368 15.69 1.51 18.19
C ARG A 368 16.02 2.71 17.28
N LEU A 369 16.81 2.49 16.23
CA LEU A 369 17.12 3.53 15.24
C LEU A 369 15.88 4.02 14.52
N LEU A 370 15.02 3.09 14.10
CA LEU A 370 13.74 3.43 13.50
C LEU A 370 12.85 4.22 14.46
N LEU A 371 12.76 3.80 15.72
CA LEU A 371 11.95 4.49 16.72
C LEU A 371 12.47 5.93 16.95
N ARG A 372 13.79 6.13 17.04
CA ARG A 372 14.38 7.48 17.12
C ARG A 372 13.98 8.35 15.93
N ARG A 373 14.10 7.82 14.71
CA ARG A 373 13.67 8.53 13.50
C ARG A 373 12.17 8.90 13.54
N LEU A 374 11.30 7.98 14.00
CA LEU A 374 9.87 8.24 14.11
C LEU A 374 9.56 9.37 15.12
N HIS A 375 10.32 9.43 16.23
CA HIS A 375 10.21 10.54 17.18
C HIS A 375 10.65 11.87 16.56
N ASP A 376 11.76 11.90 15.80
CA ASP A 376 12.23 13.11 15.09
C ASP A 376 11.18 13.58 14.06
N ASP A 377 10.60 12.65 13.30
CA ASP A 377 9.51 12.89 12.34
C ASP A 377 8.26 13.44 13.04
N CYS A 378 7.91 12.90 14.21
CA CYS A 378 6.80 13.39 15.01
C CYS A 378 7.05 14.84 15.51
N GLN A 379 8.28 15.16 15.92
CA GLN A 379 8.64 16.54 16.29
C GLN A 379 8.54 17.49 15.10
N LEU A 380 8.94 17.04 13.90
CA LEU A 380 8.77 17.83 12.67
C LEU A 380 7.29 18.08 12.39
N ALA A 381 6.44 17.04 12.48
CA ALA A 381 5.01 17.17 12.29
C ALA A 381 4.36 18.11 13.32
N ARG A 382 4.75 18.04 14.61
CA ARG A 382 4.31 18.98 15.65
C ARG A 382 4.61 20.42 15.29
N ARG A 383 5.82 20.73 14.81
CA ARG A 383 6.17 22.08 14.39
C ARG A 383 5.29 22.55 13.22
N ALA A 384 5.03 21.67 12.25
CA ALA A 384 4.17 22.00 11.11
C ALA A 384 2.71 22.23 11.53
N VAL A 385 2.17 21.44 12.45
CA VAL A 385 0.82 21.62 13.04
C VAL A 385 0.72 22.97 13.73
N ARG A 386 1.70 23.34 14.58
CA ARG A 386 1.73 24.65 15.27
C ARG A 386 1.77 25.82 14.29
N ALA A 387 2.59 25.72 13.23
CA ALA A 387 2.63 26.72 12.18
C ALA A 387 1.29 26.86 11.46
N ALA A 388 0.62 25.74 11.17
CA ALA A 388 -0.69 25.75 10.52
C ALA A 388 -1.78 26.37 11.41
N VAL A 389 -1.77 26.12 12.72
CA VAL A 389 -2.69 26.74 13.68
C VAL A 389 -2.41 28.25 13.81
N GLY A 390 -1.15 28.67 13.80
CA GLY A 390 -0.76 30.08 13.89
C GLY A 390 -1.09 30.93 12.65
N THR A 391 -1.42 30.31 11.52
CA THR A 391 -1.81 30.99 10.27
C THR A 391 -3.32 31.05 10.06
N ARG A 392 -4.11 30.61 11.02
CA ARG A 392 -5.58 30.73 11.08
C ARG A 392 -5.99 31.93 11.93
#